data_e7b2f20488d91d1c50fbfe5ca4960d6c
#
_entry.id   e7b2f20488d91d1c50fbfe5ca4960d6c
#
_cell.length_a   1.000
_cell.length_b   1.000
_cell.length_c   1.000
_cell.angle_alpha   90.00
_cell.angle_beta   90.00
_cell.angle_gamma   90.00
#
_symmetry.space_group_name_H-M   'P 1'
#
loop_
_entity.id
_entity.type
_entity.pdbx_description
1 polymer ?
#
loop_
_entity_poly.entity_id
_entity_poly.type
_entity_poly.pdbx_seq_one_letter_code
_entity_poly.pdbx_strand_id
1 'polypeptide(L)'
;LTDKRIIERELEGFGIRLNKKRPDIQLKRKDKGGVTITKAHGLNMTKMTDDTIRAILHEYRISNCEINFRSDNTMDELIDVIEGNRIYVPCIYVLNKIDAITIEELDLLSKVPHYVPISAKDEWNFDELMEKIWEYLDLIRIYTKPKGQIPDYDAPVIIPRKQSTIIDFCNKIHKTLAREFKFAQVWGTSVKHNPQKVGKDHQLHDEDVVQIIKKK
;
A
#
# COMPACT_ATOMS: atom_id res chain seq x y z
N LEU A 1 2.80 -24.59 8.14
CA LEU A 1 3.02 -23.30 8.84
C LEU A 1 4.48 -23.05 9.21
N THR A 2 5.30 -24.10 9.32
CA THR A 2 6.74 -23.98 9.62
C THR A 2 7.48 -23.25 8.50
N ASP A 3 7.25 -23.62 7.25
CA ASP A 3 7.89 -23.02 6.07
C ASP A 3 7.61 -21.52 5.95
N LYS A 4 6.37 -21.09 6.28
CA LYS A 4 6.02 -19.67 6.33
C LYS A 4 6.93 -18.91 7.28
N ARG A 5 7.13 -19.43 8.51
CA ARG A 5 7.97 -18.77 9.52
C ARG A 5 9.43 -18.67 9.09
N ILE A 6 9.91 -19.69 8.40
CA ILE A 6 11.28 -19.71 7.85
C ILE A 6 11.42 -18.62 6.79
N ILE A 7 10.52 -18.58 5.82
CA ILE A 7 10.54 -17.59 4.74
C ILE A 7 10.38 -16.17 5.29
N GLU A 8 9.45 -15.95 6.22
CA GLU A 8 9.27 -14.64 6.85
C GLU A 8 10.55 -14.17 7.55
N ARG A 9 11.21 -15.06 8.29
CA ARG A 9 12.45 -14.75 9.01
C ARG A 9 13.61 -14.44 8.06
N GLU A 10 13.73 -15.17 6.97
CA GLU A 10 14.73 -14.90 5.94
C GLU A 10 14.51 -13.54 5.28
N LEU A 11 13.27 -13.24 4.89
CA LEU A 11 12.92 -11.96 4.28
C LEU A 11 13.07 -10.79 5.26
N GLU A 12 12.75 -11.00 6.54
CA GLU A 12 13.03 -10.00 7.59
C GLU A 12 14.52 -9.70 7.71
N GLY A 13 15.39 -10.71 7.57
CA GLY A 13 16.84 -10.54 7.53
C GLY A 13 17.31 -9.68 6.37
N PHE A 14 16.65 -9.74 5.22
CA PHE A 14 16.89 -8.86 4.06
C PHE A 14 16.23 -7.48 4.18
N GLY A 15 15.54 -7.20 5.28
CA GLY A 15 14.89 -5.91 5.52
C GLY A 15 13.51 -5.78 4.89
N ILE A 16 12.89 -6.88 4.48
CA ILE A 16 11.52 -6.91 3.96
C ILE A 16 10.55 -7.21 5.10
N ARG A 17 9.52 -6.38 5.25
CA ARG A 17 8.47 -6.50 6.26
C ARG A 17 7.15 -6.87 5.59
N LEU A 18 6.76 -8.14 5.68
CA LEU A 18 5.53 -8.66 5.09
C LEU A 18 4.33 -8.34 5.99
N ASN A 19 3.27 -7.79 5.40
CA ASN A 19 2.00 -7.49 6.07
C ASN A 19 2.11 -6.63 7.34
N LYS A 20 3.24 -5.93 7.52
CA LYS A 20 3.44 -4.98 8.62
C LYS A 20 3.17 -3.56 8.14
N LYS A 21 2.62 -2.73 9.03
CA LYS A 21 2.48 -1.29 8.76
C LYS A 21 3.81 -0.59 9.01
N ARG A 22 4.11 0.41 8.19
CA ARG A 22 5.28 1.26 8.42
C ARG A 22 5.13 1.99 9.76
N PRO A 23 6.17 2.00 10.63
CA PRO A 23 6.14 2.71 11.89
C PRO A 23 5.87 4.20 11.71
N ASP A 24 4.99 4.77 12.53
CA ASP A 24 4.74 6.21 12.52
C ASP A 24 5.69 6.92 13.50
N ILE A 25 6.97 6.84 13.17
CA ILE A 25 8.08 7.48 13.87
C ILE A 25 8.74 8.46 12.91
N GLN A 26 8.90 9.70 13.32
CA GLN A 26 9.66 10.70 12.58
C GLN A 26 11.01 10.91 13.24
N LEU A 27 12.08 10.60 12.54
CA LEU A 27 13.46 10.83 12.97
C LEU A 27 14.09 11.92 12.11
N LYS A 28 14.51 13.01 12.74
CA LYS A 28 15.24 14.09 12.10
C LYS A 28 16.61 14.25 12.76
N ARG A 29 17.69 13.97 12.03
CA ARG A 29 19.06 14.21 12.49
C ARG A 29 19.34 15.70 12.56
N LYS A 30 20.08 16.14 13.58
CA LYS A 30 20.51 17.53 13.80
C LYS A 30 22.03 17.58 13.94
N ASP A 31 22.62 18.74 13.68
CA ASP A 31 24.06 18.92 13.87
C ASP A 31 24.44 19.13 15.34
N LYS A 32 23.56 19.76 16.14
CA LYS A 32 23.76 20.08 17.56
C LYS A 32 22.43 20.01 18.32
N GLY A 33 22.50 19.91 19.65
CA GLY A 33 21.34 20.03 20.53
C GLY A 33 20.92 18.75 21.25
N GLY A 34 21.68 17.65 21.10
CA GLY A 34 21.37 16.38 21.78
C GLY A 34 20.13 15.66 21.24
N VAL A 35 19.67 14.66 21.98
CA VAL A 35 18.50 13.85 21.63
C VAL A 35 17.24 14.44 22.26
N THR A 36 16.29 14.85 21.42
CA THR A 36 14.97 15.31 21.85
C THR A 36 13.92 14.25 21.48
N ILE A 37 13.23 13.71 22.49
CA ILE A 37 12.17 12.72 22.31
C ILE A 37 10.84 13.41 22.54
N THR A 38 9.96 13.33 21.54
CA THR A 38 8.61 13.89 21.58
C THR A 38 7.59 12.77 21.36
N LYS A 39 6.49 12.81 22.09
CA LYS A 39 5.39 11.84 21.98
C LYS A 39 4.12 12.58 21.61
N ALA A 40 3.28 11.99 20.78
CA ALA A 40 1.97 12.56 20.47
C ALA A 40 1.14 12.74 21.75
N HIS A 41 0.28 13.74 21.76
CA HIS A 41 -0.56 14.03 22.93
C HIS A 41 -1.42 12.81 23.29
N GLY A 42 -1.33 12.41 24.58
CA GLY A 42 -2.05 11.22 25.09
C GLY A 42 -1.42 9.86 24.77
N LEU A 43 -0.27 9.83 24.06
CA LEU A 43 0.41 8.56 23.76
C LEU A 43 1.12 8.03 25.02
N ASN A 44 0.68 6.86 25.46
CA ASN A 44 1.37 6.10 26.49
C ASN A 44 2.23 5.01 25.84
N MET A 45 3.55 5.14 25.93
CA MET A 45 4.49 4.15 25.40
C MET A 45 4.67 3.02 26.41
N THR A 46 4.23 1.82 26.07
CA THR A 46 4.31 0.64 26.93
C THR A 46 5.42 -0.33 26.50
N LYS A 47 5.81 -0.28 25.22
CA LYS A 47 6.76 -1.23 24.62
C LYS A 47 8.22 -0.79 24.70
N MET A 48 8.47 0.48 25.01
CA MET A 48 9.82 1.05 25.02
C MET A 48 9.91 2.25 25.96
N THR A 49 11.02 2.33 26.71
CA THR A 49 11.31 3.47 27.61
C THR A 49 12.21 4.51 26.92
N ASP A 50 12.23 5.72 27.43
CA ASP A 50 13.11 6.78 26.91
C ASP A 50 14.60 6.42 27.04
N ASP A 51 14.99 5.69 28.09
CA ASP A 51 16.36 5.20 28.26
C ASP A 51 16.72 4.17 27.19
N THR A 52 15.79 3.27 26.86
CA THR A 52 15.98 2.30 25.76
C THR A 52 16.15 3.01 24.42
N ILE A 53 15.36 4.05 24.15
CA ILE A 53 15.48 4.86 22.92
C ILE A 53 16.87 5.51 22.84
N ARG A 54 17.34 6.11 23.95
CA ARG A 54 18.68 6.74 24.01
C ARG A 54 19.79 5.73 23.81
N ALA A 55 19.68 4.54 24.41
CA ALA A 55 20.65 3.46 24.25
C ALA A 55 20.77 3.00 22.80
N ILE A 56 19.63 2.77 22.12
CA ILE A 56 19.60 2.40 20.70
C ILE A 56 20.24 3.51 19.85
N LEU A 57 19.85 4.77 20.03
CA LEU A 57 20.42 5.89 19.28
C LEU A 57 21.92 6.02 19.48
N HIS A 58 22.41 5.78 20.70
CA HIS A 58 23.83 5.78 21.01
C HIS A 58 24.59 4.66 20.28
N GLU A 59 24.03 3.45 20.23
CA GLU A 59 24.61 2.31 19.49
C GLU A 59 24.73 2.62 17.99
N TYR A 60 23.74 3.28 17.41
CA TYR A 60 23.77 3.76 16.02
C TYR A 60 24.56 5.07 15.82
N ARG A 61 25.30 5.55 16.85
CA ARG A 61 26.13 6.77 16.82
C ARG A 61 25.34 8.04 16.46
N ILE A 62 24.08 8.11 16.86
CA ILE A 62 23.22 9.27 16.67
C ILE A 62 23.18 10.07 17.97
N SER A 63 24.05 11.07 18.07
CA SER A 63 24.16 11.91 19.27
C SER A 63 23.23 13.13 19.25
N ASN A 64 22.76 13.56 18.08
CA ASN A 64 21.92 14.74 17.93
C ASN A 64 20.74 14.43 16.97
N CYS A 65 19.53 14.35 17.52
CA CYS A 65 18.34 14.13 16.72
C CYS A 65 17.08 14.61 17.44
N GLU A 66 16.05 14.79 16.66
CA GLU A 66 14.67 14.94 17.12
C GLU A 66 13.89 13.72 16.66
N ILE A 67 13.27 13.03 17.61
CA ILE A 67 12.45 11.86 17.32
C ILE A 67 11.04 12.07 17.87
N ASN A 68 10.04 11.85 17.02
CA ASN A 68 8.65 12.02 17.36
C ASN A 68 7.89 10.71 17.16
N PHE A 69 7.30 10.20 18.22
CA PHE A 69 6.48 8.99 18.22
C PHE A 69 5.00 9.36 18.13
N ARG A 70 4.29 8.77 17.18
CA ARG A 70 2.84 8.94 17.01
C ARG A 70 2.05 7.70 17.34
N SER A 71 2.73 6.56 17.59
CA SER A 71 2.15 5.29 18.00
C SER A 71 3.04 4.59 19.01
N ASP A 72 2.50 3.58 19.72
CA ASP A 72 3.26 2.75 20.65
C ASP A 72 4.09 1.71 19.89
N ASN A 73 5.32 2.08 19.56
CA ASN A 73 6.22 1.33 18.68
C ASN A 73 7.16 0.42 19.48
N THR A 74 7.61 -0.65 18.84
CA THR A 74 8.61 -1.58 19.36
C THR A 74 10.04 -1.10 19.10
N MET A 75 11.03 -1.72 19.74
CA MET A 75 12.45 -1.46 19.50
C MET A 75 12.84 -1.76 18.04
N ASP A 76 12.34 -2.87 17.48
CA ASP A 76 12.62 -3.25 16.09
C ASP A 76 12.07 -2.22 15.09
N GLU A 77 10.89 -1.67 15.36
CA GLU A 77 10.31 -0.61 14.55
C GLU A 77 11.13 0.69 14.59
N LEU A 78 11.69 1.02 15.75
CA LEU A 78 12.61 2.15 15.86
C LEU A 78 13.90 1.91 15.06
N ILE A 79 14.48 0.71 15.15
CA ILE A 79 15.66 0.32 14.39
C ILE A 79 15.38 0.38 12.89
N ASP A 80 14.22 -0.10 12.46
CA ASP A 80 13.81 -0.02 11.05
C ASP A 80 13.78 1.42 10.52
N VAL A 81 13.34 2.38 11.36
CA VAL A 81 13.34 3.81 10.99
C VAL A 81 14.74 4.40 10.97
N ILE A 82 15.61 4.02 11.91
CA ILE A 82 17.00 4.49 11.97
C ILE A 82 17.79 4.04 10.76
N GLU A 83 17.65 2.78 10.36
CA GLU A 83 18.34 2.21 9.20
C GLU A 83 17.75 2.72 7.86
N GLY A 84 16.43 2.99 7.81
CA GLY A 84 15.77 3.65 6.68
C GLY A 84 15.73 2.86 5.38
N ASN A 85 16.20 1.60 5.37
CA ASN A 85 16.30 0.75 4.19
C ASN A 85 15.27 -0.40 4.17
N ARG A 86 14.28 -0.37 5.05
CA ARG A 86 13.24 -1.40 5.15
C ARG A 86 12.12 -1.19 4.14
N ILE A 87 11.67 -2.29 3.55
CA ILE A 87 10.58 -2.32 2.56
C ILE A 87 9.38 -3.02 3.18
N TYR A 88 8.24 -2.33 3.22
CA TYR A 88 6.97 -2.84 3.74
C TYR A 88 6.08 -3.23 2.57
N VAL A 89 5.75 -4.52 2.47
CA VAL A 89 4.99 -5.08 1.33
C VAL A 89 3.80 -5.88 1.83
N PRO A 90 2.62 -5.72 1.22
CA PRO A 90 1.53 -6.68 1.40
C PRO A 90 1.93 -8.03 0.77
N CYS A 91 1.54 -9.12 1.42
CA CYS A 91 1.85 -10.47 0.98
C CYS A 91 0.65 -11.39 1.18
N ILE A 92 0.33 -12.18 0.17
CA ILE A 92 -0.67 -13.25 0.25
C ILE A 92 0.08 -14.57 0.35
N TYR A 93 -0.33 -15.43 1.29
CA TYR A 93 0.20 -16.79 1.42
C TYR A 93 -0.76 -17.75 0.73
N VAL A 94 -0.33 -18.30 -0.38
CA VAL A 94 -1.11 -19.29 -1.13
C VAL A 94 -0.81 -20.67 -0.60
N LEU A 95 -1.81 -21.34 -0.03
CA LEU A 95 -1.72 -22.72 0.43
C LEU A 95 -2.23 -23.63 -0.66
N ASN A 96 -1.31 -24.28 -1.35
CA ASN A 96 -1.63 -25.25 -2.39
C ASN A 96 -1.90 -26.65 -1.83
N LYS A 97 -2.57 -27.49 -2.62
CA LYS A 97 -2.90 -28.90 -2.34
C LYS A 97 -3.97 -29.09 -1.28
N ILE A 98 -5.03 -28.25 -1.29
CA ILE A 98 -6.17 -28.42 -0.39
C ILE A 98 -6.99 -29.68 -0.70
N ASP A 99 -6.78 -30.28 -1.84
CA ASP A 99 -7.31 -31.61 -2.21
C ASP A 99 -6.84 -32.76 -1.28
N ALA A 100 -5.75 -32.53 -0.52
CA ALA A 100 -5.17 -33.51 0.39
C ALA A 100 -5.52 -33.29 1.87
N ILE A 101 -6.34 -32.27 2.20
CA ILE A 101 -6.74 -31.96 3.59
C ILE A 101 -8.24 -32.12 3.80
N THR A 102 -8.66 -32.20 5.07
CA THR A 102 -10.09 -32.29 5.44
C THR A 102 -10.77 -30.94 5.40
N ILE A 103 -12.12 -30.96 5.40
CA ILE A 103 -12.93 -29.72 5.42
C ILE A 103 -12.72 -28.96 6.74
N GLU A 104 -12.55 -29.67 7.86
CA GLU A 104 -12.30 -29.08 9.17
C GLU A 104 -10.94 -28.36 9.21
N GLU A 105 -9.91 -28.93 8.61
CA GLU A 105 -8.61 -28.30 8.48
C GLU A 105 -8.68 -27.08 7.57
N LEU A 106 -9.45 -27.15 6.48
CA LEU A 106 -9.67 -26.03 5.57
C LEU A 106 -10.38 -24.86 6.28
N ASP A 107 -11.41 -25.14 7.11
CA ASP A 107 -12.11 -24.11 7.90
C ASP A 107 -11.16 -23.40 8.89
N LEU A 108 -10.21 -24.12 9.46
CA LEU A 108 -9.19 -23.52 10.33
C LEU A 108 -8.21 -22.64 9.53
N LEU A 109 -7.83 -23.04 8.34
CA LEU A 109 -6.89 -22.31 7.49
C LEU A 109 -7.52 -21.05 6.89
N SER A 110 -8.81 -21.08 6.55
CA SER A 110 -9.53 -19.92 6.02
C SER A 110 -9.63 -18.75 7.00
N LYS A 111 -9.54 -19.02 8.31
CA LYS A 111 -9.55 -18.01 9.38
C LYS A 111 -8.20 -17.33 9.59
N VAL A 112 -7.11 -17.85 8.97
CA VAL A 112 -5.79 -17.26 9.13
C VAL A 112 -5.65 -16.06 8.19
N PRO A 113 -5.29 -14.88 8.69
CA PRO A 113 -5.21 -13.68 7.86
C PRO A 113 -4.12 -13.83 6.78
N HIS A 114 -4.41 -13.26 5.61
CA HIS A 114 -3.53 -13.24 4.43
C HIS A 114 -3.33 -14.61 3.75
N TYR A 115 -4.12 -15.63 4.08
CA TYR A 115 -4.06 -16.95 3.45
C TYR A 115 -5.15 -17.10 2.40
N VAL A 116 -4.78 -17.77 1.29
CA VAL A 116 -5.73 -18.22 0.26
C VAL A 116 -5.44 -19.68 -0.01
N PRO A 117 -6.37 -20.58 0.36
CA PRO A 117 -6.23 -22.02 0.11
C PRO A 117 -6.65 -22.31 -1.34
N ILE A 118 -5.84 -23.10 -2.06
CA ILE A 118 -6.11 -23.49 -3.44
C ILE A 118 -5.75 -24.98 -3.68
N SER A 119 -6.32 -25.58 -4.72
CA SER A 119 -5.74 -26.76 -5.38
C SER A 119 -5.37 -26.41 -6.81
N ALA A 120 -4.09 -26.33 -7.09
CA ALA A 120 -3.61 -26.06 -8.45
C ALA A 120 -3.84 -27.26 -9.37
N LYS A 121 -3.94 -28.48 -8.83
CA LYS A 121 -4.20 -29.69 -9.59
C LYS A 121 -5.64 -29.76 -10.11
N ASP A 122 -6.60 -29.40 -9.23
CA ASP A 122 -8.03 -29.52 -9.51
C ASP A 122 -8.66 -28.15 -9.82
N GLU A 123 -7.83 -27.10 -9.94
CA GLU A 123 -8.23 -25.71 -10.23
C GLU A 123 -9.23 -25.10 -9.25
N TRP A 124 -9.14 -25.51 -7.95
CA TRP A 124 -10.06 -25.02 -6.92
C TRP A 124 -9.62 -23.68 -6.36
N ASN A 125 -10.62 -22.80 -6.14
CA ASN A 125 -10.51 -21.52 -5.46
C ASN A 125 -9.58 -20.49 -6.14
N PHE A 126 -9.40 -20.56 -7.46
CA PHE A 126 -8.64 -19.56 -8.21
C PHE A 126 -9.34 -18.22 -8.28
N ASP A 127 -10.68 -18.20 -8.27
CA ASP A 127 -11.46 -16.96 -8.31
C ASP A 127 -11.18 -16.10 -7.08
N GLU A 128 -11.22 -16.69 -5.86
CA GLU A 128 -10.86 -15.99 -4.61
C GLU A 128 -9.40 -15.52 -4.63
N LEU A 129 -8.49 -16.33 -5.15
CA LEU A 129 -7.08 -15.94 -5.30
C LEU A 129 -6.94 -14.70 -6.18
N MET A 130 -7.64 -14.64 -7.32
CA MET A 130 -7.61 -13.50 -8.23
C MET A 130 -8.21 -12.24 -7.60
N GLU A 131 -9.33 -12.38 -6.87
CA GLU A 131 -9.92 -11.27 -6.11
C GLU A 131 -8.97 -10.74 -5.04
N LYS A 132 -8.33 -11.63 -4.28
CA LYS A 132 -7.35 -11.24 -3.26
C LYS A 132 -6.11 -10.58 -3.85
N ILE A 133 -5.60 -11.06 -4.97
CA ILE A 133 -4.49 -10.40 -5.69
C ILE A 133 -4.91 -8.98 -6.08
N TRP A 134 -6.11 -8.80 -6.64
CA TRP A 134 -6.61 -7.49 -7.02
C TRP A 134 -6.73 -6.54 -5.82
N GLU A 135 -7.29 -7.03 -4.70
CA GLU A 135 -7.42 -6.29 -3.44
C GLU A 135 -6.05 -5.83 -2.91
N TYR A 136 -5.05 -6.75 -2.89
CA TYR A 136 -3.72 -6.46 -2.35
C TYR A 136 -2.88 -5.53 -3.22
N LEU A 137 -3.09 -5.55 -4.52
CA LEU A 137 -2.46 -4.61 -5.45
C LEU A 137 -3.07 -3.21 -5.36
N ASP A 138 -4.25 -3.07 -4.74
CA ASP A 138 -5.00 -1.82 -4.58
C ASP A 138 -5.13 -1.06 -5.91
N LEU A 139 -5.59 -1.79 -6.94
CA LEU A 139 -5.76 -1.28 -8.29
C LEU A 139 -7.18 -0.79 -8.52
N ILE A 140 -7.31 0.17 -9.44
CA ILE A 140 -8.60 0.67 -9.94
C ILE A 140 -8.62 0.63 -11.46
N ARG A 141 -9.83 0.40 -12.02
CA ARG A 141 -10.12 0.40 -13.44
C ARG A 141 -10.75 1.73 -13.83
N ILE A 142 -10.25 2.36 -14.87
CA ILE A 142 -10.78 3.61 -15.37
C ILE A 142 -11.02 3.47 -16.87
N TYR A 143 -12.21 3.80 -17.30
CA TYR A 143 -12.62 3.68 -18.70
C TYR A 143 -12.38 4.98 -19.46
N THR A 144 -11.85 4.86 -20.66
CA THR A 144 -11.65 6.02 -21.55
C THR A 144 -12.88 6.29 -22.39
N LYS A 145 -13.22 7.57 -22.55
CA LYS A 145 -14.29 8.01 -23.44
C LYS A 145 -13.76 8.99 -24.47
N PRO A 146 -13.62 8.60 -25.76
CA PRO A 146 -13.31 9.52 -26.82
C PRO A 146 -14.46 10.52 -27.04
N LYS A 147 -14.15 11.70 -27.60
CA LYS A 147 -15.16 12.70 -27.89
C LYS A 147 -16.13 12.20 -28.96
N GLY A 148 -17.43 12.25 -28.65
CA GLY A 148 -18.49 11.83 -29.59
C GLY A 148 -18.68 10.31 -29.74
N GLN A 149 -17.97 9.50 -28.95
CA GLN A 149 -18.06 8.04 -28.93
C GLN A 149 -18.56 7.52 -27.59
N ILE A 150 -18.96 6.26 -27.55
CA ILE A 150 -19.27 5.54 -26.33
C ILE A 150 -17.97 5.27 -25.54
N PRO A 151 -18.03 5.06 -24.22
CA PRO A 151 -16.88 4.61 -23.43
C PRO A 151 -16.36 3.25 -23.91
N ASP A 152 -15.05 3.08 -23.86
CA ASP A 152 -14.41 1.79 -24.09
C ASP A 152 -14.40 0.99 -22.78
N TYR A 153 -15.32 0.04 -22.67
CA TYR A 153 -15.46 -0.84 -21.51
C TYR A 153 -14.61 -2.11 -21.60
N ASP A 154 -14.11 -2.45 -22.78
CA ASP A 154 -13.36 -3.68 -23.02
C ASP A 154 -11.89 -3.53 -22.61
N ALA A 155 -11.34 -2.31 -22.65
CA ALA A 155 -9.95 -2.01 -22.37
C ALA A 155 -9.79 -0.93 -21.28
N PRO A 156 -10.08 -1.23 -20.00
CA PRO A 156 -9.88 -0.29 -18.90
C PRO A 156 -8.40 0.03 -18.70
N VAL A 157 -8.10 1.26 -18.35
CA VAL A 157 -6.79 1.67 -17.89
C VAL A 157 -6.67 1.34 -16.40
N ILE A 158 -5.72 0.48 -16.04
CA ILE A 158 -5.49 0.02 -14.67
C ILE A 158 -4.40 0.88 -14.05
N ILE A 159 -4.69 1.50 -12.91
CA ILE A 159 -3.75 2.31 -12.12
C ILE A 159 -3.86 1.99 -10.63
N PRO A 160 -2.78 2.18 -9.84
CA PRO A 160 -2.84 2.06 -8.39
C PRO A 160 -3.73 3.15 -7.78
N ARG A 161 -4.59 2.80 -6.82
CA ARG A 161 -5.46 3.76 -6.12
C ARG A 161 -4.70 4.94 -5.50
N LYS A 162 -3.47 4.70 -5.01
CA LYS A 162 -2.60 5.74 -4.45
C LYS A 162 -2.12 6.78 -5.48
N GLN A 163 -2.17 6.43 -6.76
CA GLN A 163 -1.78 7.27 -7.90
C GLN A 163 -2.94 7.36 -8.88
N SER A 164 -4.10 7.80 -8.37
CA SER A 164 -5.36 7.83 -9.13
C SER A 164 -5.78 9.24 -9.55
N THR A 165 -4.85 10.19 -9.60
CA THR A 165 -5.17 11.52 -10.10
C THR A 165 -5.36 11.53 -11.62
N ILE A 166 -6.11 12.51 -12.13
CA ILE A 166 -6.27 12.70 -13.59
C ILE A 166 -4.92 12.83 -14.29
N ILE A 167 -3.93 13.48 -13.64
CA ILE A 167 -2.60 13.62 -14.25
C ILE A 167 -1.86 12.28 -14.31
N ASP A 168 -1.99 11.43 -13.28
CA ASP A 168 -1.41 10.08 -13.28
C ASP A 168 -2.06 9.21 -14.37
N PHE A 169 -3.37 9.29 -14.49
CA PHE A 169 -4.12 8.63 -15.55
C PHE A 169 -3.67 9.08 -16.95
N CYS A 170 -3.50 10.39 -17.17
CA CYS A 170 -2.97 10.91 -18.44
C CYS A 170 -1.56 10.38 -18.74
N ASN A 171 -0.67 10.38 -17.74
CA ASN A 171 0.70 9.88 -17.86
C ASN A 171 0.75 8.38 -18.17
N LYS A 172 -0.18 7.60 -17.61
CA LYS A 172 -0.29 6.15 -17.85
C LYS A 172 -0.67 5.84 -19.29
N ILE A 173 -1.54 6.65 -19.90
CA ILE A 173 -1.93 6.49 -21.30
C ILE A 173 -0.80 7.00 -22.21
N HIS A 174 -0.42 8.27 -22.07
CA HIS A 174 0.66 8.86 -22.83
C HIS A 174 1.11 10.21 -22.24
N LYS A 175 2.42 10.43 -22.17
CA LYS A 175 3.02 11.66 -21.58
C LYS A 175 2.58 12.96 -22.26
N THR A 176 2.23 12.95 -23.55
CA THR A 176 1.73 14.13 -24.28
C THR A 176 0.36 14.57 -23.78
N LEU A 177 -0.52 13.62 -23.36
CA LEU A 177 -1.84 13.92 -22.82
C LEU A 177 -1.74 14.79 -21.54
N ALA A 178 -0.76 14.49 -20.68
CA ALA A 178 -0.53 15.27 -19.48
C ALA A 178 -0.07 16.72 -19.77
N ARG A 179 0.74 16.90 -20.82
CA ARG A 179 1.22 18.25 -21.25
C ARG A 179 0.13 19.09 -21.91
N GLU A 180 -0.68 18.45 -22.75
CA GLU A 180 -1.77 19.07 -23.50
C GLU A 180 -3.08 19.16 -22.69
N PHE A 181 -3.09 18.71 -21.46
CA PHE A 181 -4.28 18.65 -20.62
C PHE A 181 -4.88 20.04 -20.38
N LYS A 182 -6.19 20.18 -20.62
CA LYS A 182 -6.98 21.38 -20.32
C LYS A 182 -7.92 21.13 -19.14
N PHE A 183 -8.77 20.14 -19.24
CA PHE A 183 -9.65 19.62 -18.20
C PHE A 183 -10.14 18.23 -18.59
N ALA A 184 -10.72 17.49 -17.65
CA ALA A 184 -11.41 16.24 -17.92
C ALA A 184 -12.90 16.37 -17.57
N GLN A 185 -13.74 15.57 -18.26
CA GLN A 185 -15.10 15.27 -17.83
C GLN A 185 -15.12 13.86 -17.28
N VAL A 186 -15.70 13.70 -16.10
CA VAL A 186 -15.76 12.43 -15.38
C VAL A 186 -17.20 12.06 -15.12
N TRP A 187 -17.51 10.80 -15.32
CA TRP A 187 -18.75 10.12 -14.94
C TRP A 187 -18.39 9.00 -13.99
N GLY A 188 -19.05 8.90 -12.85
CA GLY A 188 -18.81 7.83 -11.88
C GLY A 188 -18.98 8.28 -10.44
N THR A 189 -18.38 7.53 -9.54
CA THR A 189 -18.54 7.71 -8.09
C THR A 189 -17.64 8.79 -7.49
N SER A 190 -16.57 9.19 -8.20
CA SER A 190 -15.65 10.24 -7.73
C SER A 190 -16.23 11.66 -7.84
N VAL A 191 -17.34 11.82 -8.56
CA VAL A 191 -17.97 13.11 -8.85
C VAL A 191 -19.41 13.20 -8.35
N LYS A 192 -19.85 14.42 -8.03
CA LYS A 192 -21.22 14.67 -7.57
C LYS A 192 -22.25 14.72 -8.70
N HIS A 193 -21.83 15.13 -9.88
CA HIS A 193 -22.68 15.28 -11.07
C HIS A 193 -22.09 14.50 -12.24
N ASN A 194 -22.91 13.82 -13.03
CA ASN A 194 -22.51 13.02 -14.18
C ASN A 194 -23.00 13.68 -15.49
N PRO A 195 -22.11 14.31 -16.29
CA PRO A 195 -20.66 14.48 -16.11
C PRO A 195 -20.29 15.68 -15.25
N GLN A 196 -19.12 15.63 -14.63
CA GLN A 196 -18.52 16.78 -13.95
C GLN A 196 -17.18 17.14 -14.59
N LYS A 197 -16.95 18.45 -14.77
CA LYS A 197 -15.68 18.97 -15.22
C LYS A 197 -14.71 19.04 -14.04
N VAL A 198 -13.53 18.43 -14.20
CA VAL A 198 -12.51 18.32 -13.14
C VAL A 198 -11.12 18.76 -13.62
N GLY A 199 -10.28 19.13 -12.66
CA GLY A 199 -8.88 19.50 -12.88
C GLY A 199 -7.92 18.28 -12.85
N LYS A 200 -6.63 18.56 -12.98
CA LYS A 200 -5.56 17.56 -13.01
C LYS A 200 -5.37 16.78 -11.71
N ASP A 201 -5.68 17.40 -10.57
CA ASP A 201 -5.43 16.86 -9.22
C ASP A 201 -6.65 16.11 -8.65
N HIS A 202 -7.74 15.97 -9.44
CA HIS A 202 -8.92 15.23 -9.06
C HIS A 202 -8.59 13.74 -8.94
N GLN A 203 -8.97 13.10 -7.83
CA GLN A 203 -8.80 11.67 -7.60
C GLN A 203 -9.96 10.88 -8.21
N LEU A 204 -9.60 9.87 -8.98
CA LEU A 204 -10.54 8.95 -9.62
C LEU A 204 -10.84 7.76 -8.72
N HIS A 205 -12.03 7.23 -8.84
CA HIS A 205 -12.46 5.99 -8.21
C HIS A 205 -12.54 4.85 -9.22
N ASP A 206 -12.66 3.62 -8.71
CA ASP A 206 -12.85 2.45 -9.56
C ASP A 206 -14.12 2.57 -10.41
N GLU A 207 -14.03 2.17 -11.66
CA GLU A 207 -15.09 2.23 -12.68
C GLU A 207 -15.51 3.65 -13.14
N ASP A 208 -14.74 4.67 -12.82
CA ASP A 208 -14.97 6.00 -13.39
C ASP A 208 -14.70 6.00 -14.90
N VAL A 209 -15.53 6.76 -15.62
CA VAL A 209 -15.36 7.02 -17.06
C VAL A 209 -14.78 8.41 -17.26
N VAL A 210 -13.70 8.54 -18.01
CA VAL A 210 -12.95 9.79 -18.16
C VAL A 210 -12.83 10.20 -19.63
N GLN A 211 -13.25 11.42 -19.94
CA GLN A 211 -13.00 12.08 -21.23
C GLN A 211 -12.00 13.22 -21.04
N ILE A 212 -10.84 13.10 -21.68
CA ILE A 212 -9.79 14.14 -21.60
C ILE A 212 -10.03 15.18 -22.68
N ILE A 213 -10.01 16.47 -22.31
CA ILE A 213 -10.07 17.58 -23.23
C ILE A 213 -8.70 18.27 -23.27
N LYS A 214 -8.12 18.33 -24.48
CA LYS A 214 -6.82 18.93 -24.74
C LYS A 214 -6.89 20.45 -24.91
N LYS A 215 -5.78 21.13 -24.67
CA LYS A 215 -5.55 22.50 -25.15
C LYS A 215 -5.48 22.46 -26.69
N LYS A 216 -6.02 23.46 -27.33
CA LYS A 216 -5.83 23.68 -28.77
C LYS A 216 -4.43 24.22 -29.01
#